data_0f2e250c8c2515f5b3e07265b993ff31
#
_entry.id   0f2e250c8c2515f5b3e07265b993ff31
#
_cell.length_a   1.000
_cell.length_b   1.000
_cell.length_c   1.000
_cell.angle_alpha   90.00
_cell.angle_beta   90.00
_cell.angle_gamma   90.00
#
_symmetry.space_group_name_H-M   'P 1'
#
loop_
_entity.id
_entity.type
_entity.pdbx_description
1 polymer ?
#
loop_
_entity_poly.entity_id
_entity_poly.type
_entity_poly.pdbx_seq_one_letter_code
_entity_poly.pdbx_strand_id
1 'polypeptide(L)'
;MLHIRDISLRHRLLFANFTMVFVPIFILTVLGFLLISGLRFTSPHNDLTTLWPEKGPALSIQYTVSSLRVKAERPGPLKLNDLREDCQVLESLGIATAIIRHDQVAYVTPGVDFYGLADRVLQKAHGQQTVMTWDGDGFFFRYSSPRSGTTIIAAGNTPFIAKTGIREGMAKNVIQDLLIFIVGTASIIIIACGLILSRLLSRQILGPLAALRTAAAEIEKGNLDYKLTFSSRDELGQTCSAFDRMRRQLRAARTAQEKYEQNRKELIAGISHDLSTPLTLLKGYASGILVGIAKTTEKRRHYMELIYQNACSLEKLVDRLFLFSKLDLGQVDFTLETVSLRDYFIDFTAENAAPLAERGLLIHYTPPLEPARVNIDRMQFQRVLDNLLENALKYKDTETIAMDISLKTTKDRVTLSVADHGPGVPKAYLPRLFDSFYRTDEARTDVKKGSGLGLAIVKQIIATLKGTIYAAETPGGGLTVVITLPAAEEDNHEEHPDH
;
A
#
# COMPACT_ATOMS: atom_id res chain seq x y z
N MET A 1 -19.55 4.12 5.83
CA MET A 1 -19.64 2.98 4.87
C MET A 1 -18.25 2.51 4.56
N LEU A 2 -17.88 1.29 4.94
CA LEU A 2 -16.61 0.68 4.54
C LEU A 2 -16.65 0.51 3.01
N HIS A 3 -15.80 1.25 2.31
CA HIS A 3 -15.63 1.03 0.89
C HIS A 3 -14.99 -0.34 0.68
N ILE A 4 -15.53 -1.15 -0.23
CA ILE A 4 -14.97 -2.46 -0.65
C ILE A 4 -13.48 -2.35 -1.02
N ARG A 5 -13.00 -1.16 -1.37
CA ARG A 5 -11.59 -0.83 -1.65
C ARG A 5 -10.67 -0.88 -0.42
N ASP A 6 -11.20 -0.84 0.79
CA ASP A 6 -10.41 -0.80 2.02
C ASP A 6 -10.17 -2.20 2.63
N ILE A 7 -10.76 -3.23 2.01
CA ILE A 7 -10.59 -4.64 2.43
C ILE A 7 -9.33 -5.19 1.74
N SER A 8 -8.54 -6.02 2.47
CA SER A 8 -7.33 -6.63 1.92
C SER A 8 -7.60 -7.39 0.62
N LEU A 9 -6.65 -7.37 -0.31
CA LEU A 9 -6.75 -8.04 -1.61
C LEU A 9 -7.07 -9.53 -1.45
N ARG A 10 -6.47 -10.18 -0.45
CA ARG A 10 -6.70 -11.59 -0.12
C ARG A 10 -8.17 -11.85 0.23
N HIS A 11 -8.77 -11.05 1.09
CA HIS A 11 -10.17 -11.19 1.47
C HIS A 11 -11.11 -10.87 0.32
N ARG A 12 -10.78 -9.92 -0.54
CA ARG A 12 -11.56 -9.62 -1.76
C ARG A 12 -11.56 -10.78 -2.73
N LEU A 13 -10.39 -11.40 -2.97
CA LEU A 13 -10.29 -12.58 -3.83
C LEU A 13 -11.05 -13.77 -3.25
N LEU A 14 -10.94 -14.02 -1.94
CA LEU A 14 -11.72 -15.07 -1.27
C LEU A 14 -13.23 -14.81 -1.37
N PHE A 15 -13.67 -13.59 -1.09
CA PHE A 15 -15.07 -13.21 -1.21
C PHE A 15 -15.58 -13.31 -2.64
N ALA A 16 -14.77 -12.91 -3.62
CA ALA A 16 -15.08 -13.04 -5.03
C ALA A 16 -15.27 -14.51 -5.45
N ASN A 17 -14.35 -15.39 -5.06
CA ASN A 17 -14.44 -16.82 -5.33
C ASN A 17 -15.65 -17.46 -4.62
N PHE A 18 -15.89 -17.08 -3.36
CA PHE A 18 -17.06 -17.52 -2.62
C PHE A 18 -18.37 -17.08 -3.31
N THR A 19 -18.47 -15.81 -3.68
CA THR A 19 -19.64 -15.25 -4.37
C THR A 19 -19.87 -15.93 -5.72
N MET A 20 -18.81 -16.23 -6.46
CA MET A 20 -18.89 -16.91 -7.76
C MET A 20 -19.54 -18.30 -7.67
N VAL A 21 -19.31 -19.00 -6.53
CA VAL A 21 -19.83 -20.36 -6.33
C VAL A 21 -21.21 -20.31 -5.63
N PHE A 22 -21.31 -19.56 -4.56
CA PHE A 22 -22.51 -19.61 -3.69
C PHE A 22 -23.71 -18.82 -4.22
N VAL A 23 -23.49 -17.70 -4.90
CA VAL A 23 -24.60 -16.91 -5.42
C VAL A 23 -25.40 -17.67 -6.51
N PRO A 24 -24.75 -18.30 -7.52
CA PRO A 24 -25.47 -19.13 -8.49
C PRO A 24 -26.21 -20.29 -7.84
N ILE A 25 -25.57 -21.00 -6.90
CA ILE A 25 -26.20 -22.12 -6.20
C ILE A 25 -27.41 -21.65 -5.42
N PHE A 26 -27.31 -20.56 -4.69
CA PHE A 26 -28.41 -19.98 -3.92
C PHE A 26 -29.59 -19.57 -4.82
N ILE A 27 -29.29 -18.83 -5.92
CA ILE A 27 -30.33 -18.41 -6.89
C ILE A 27 -31.02 -19.63 -7.48
N LEU A 28 -30.27 -20.67 -7.87
CA LEU A 28 -30.83 -21.90 -8.42
C LEU A 28 -31.70 -22.65 -7.40
N THR A 29 -31.26 -22.70 -6.14
CA THR A 29 -32.05 -23.34 -5.06
C THR A 29 -33.36 -22.61 -4.84
N VAL A 30 -33.33 -21.28 -4.79
CA VAL A 30 -34.53 -20.43 -4.62
C VAL A 30 -35.44 -20.56 -5.85
N LEU A 31 -34.88 -20.53 -7.07
CA LEU A 31 -35.65 -20.70 -8.30
C LEU A 31 -36.32 -22.08 -8.38
N GLY A 32 -35.57 -23.15 -8.02
CA GLY A 32 -36.10 -24.50 -7.94
C GLY A 32 -37.22 -24.62 -6.91
N PHE A 33 -37.06 -24.04 -5.74
CA PHE A 33 -38.10 -24.00 -4.69
C PHE A 33 -39.36 -23.27 -5.15
N LEU A 34 -39.22 -22.08 -5.76
CA LEU A 34 -40.33 -21.29 -6.30
C LEU A 34 -41.08 -22.04 -7.41
N LEU A 35 -40.33 -22.73 -8.28
CA LEU A 35 -40.91 -23.50 -9.38
C LEU A 35 -41.69 -24.70 -8.85
N ILE A 36 -41.16 -25.44 -7.87
CA ILE A 36 -41.86 -26.53 -7.21
C ILE A 36 -43.11 -26.00 -6.45
N SER A 37 -42.99 -24.88 -5.76
CA SER A 37 -44.10 -24.25 -5.05
C SER A 37 -45.17 -23.72 -5.99
N GLY A 38 -44.78 -23.14 -7.13
CA GLY A 38 -45.71 -22.68 -8.19
C GLY A 38 -46.47 -23.83 -8.82
N LEU A 39 -45.82 -24.97 -9.09
CA LEU A 39 -46.48 -26.17 -9.57
C LEU A 39 -47.50 -26.73 -8.58
N ARG A 40 -47.26 -26.61 -7.27
CA ARG A 40 -48.24 -26.97 -6.23
C ARG A 40 -49.43 -26.05 -6.19
N PHE A 41 -49.25 -24.77 -6.45
CA PHE A 41 -50.32 -23.77 -6.35
C PHE A 41 -51.26 -23.75 -7.56
N THR A 42 -50.75 -24.09 -8.76
CA THR A 42 -51.51 -24.08 -10.02
C THR A 42 -52.30 -25.38 -10.28
N SER A 43 -52.09 -26.45 -9.48
CA SER A 43 -52.78 -27.72 -9.62
C SER A 43 -53.25 -28.26 -8.27
N PRO A 44 -54.29 -27.69 -7.65
CA PRO A 44 -54.76 -28.13 -6.34
C PRO A 44 -55.32 -29.59 -6.35
N HIS A 45 -55.47 -30.22 -7.50
CA HIS A 45 -55.95 -31.60 -7.66
C HIS A 45 -54.93 -32.61 -8.22
N ASN A 46 -53.75 -32.16 -8.57
CA ASN A 46 -52.68 -33.07 -8.98
C ASN A 46 -51.70 -33.22 -7.81
N ASP A 47 -51.90 -34.25 -7.01
CA ASP A 47 -50.90 -34.74 -6.11
C ASP A 47 -49.58 -34.88 -6.89
N LEU A 48 -48.49 -34.21 -6.44
CA LEU A 48 -47.15 -34.35 -6.98
C LEU A 48 -46.62 -35.78 -6.82
N THR A 49 -47.31 -36.59 -6.01
CA THR A 49 -47.16 -38.05 -5.94
C THR A 49 -47.47 -38.72 -7.27
N THR A 50 -48.21 -38.09 -8.20
CA THR A 50 -48.40 -38.61 -9.58
C THR A 50 -47.25 -38.31 -10.52
N LEU A 51 -46.33 -37.41 -10.21
CA LEU A 51 -45.10 -37.11 -10.97
C LEU A 51 -43.95 -38.00 -10.50
N TRP A 52 -43.97 -38.41 -9.24
CA TRP A 52 -43.08 -39.44 -8.73
C TRP A 52 -43.89 -40.71 -8.71
N PRO A 53 -43.49 -41.79 -9.39
CA PRO A 53 -44.22 -43.04 -9.28
C PRO A 53 -43.99 -43.54 -7.86
N GLU A 54 -44.83 -43.10 -6.89
CA GLU A 54 -45.10 -43.92 -5.74
C GLU A 54 -45.61 -45.25 -6.31
N LYS A 55 -44.69 -46.24 -6.23
CA LYS A 55 -44.97 -47.64 -6.50
C LYS A 55 -46.24 -47.82 -7.27
N GLY A 56 -46.19 -47.52 -8.61
CA GLY A 56 -47.37 -47.63 -9.43
C GLY A 56 -47.99 -49.01 -9.24
N PRO A 57 -49.29 -49.17 -9.47
CA PRO A 57 -49.97 -50.47 -9.25
C PRO A 57 -49.16 -51.64 -9.79
N ALA A 58 -48.40 -51.49 -10.85
CA ALA A 58 -47.47 -52.46 -11.40
C ALA A 58 -46.38 -52.91 -10.44
N LEU A 59 -45.73 -51.99 -9.69
CA LEU A 59 -44.71 -52.32 -8.68
C LEU A 59 -45.33 -52.98 -7.45
N SER A 60 -46.54 -52.53 -7.04
CA SER A 60 -47.24 -53.16 -5.96
C SER A 60 -47.68 -54.58 -6.31
N ILE A 61 -48.17 -54.80 -7.53
CA ILE A 61 -48.50 -56.11 -8.07
C ILE A 61 -47.25 -57.01 -8.10
N GLN A 62 -46.14 -56.51 -8.68
CA GLN A 62 -44.88 -57.23 -8.78
C GLN A 62 -44.33 -57.63 -7.41
N TYR A 63 -44.35 -56.70 -6.43
CA TYR A 63 -43.91 -56.96 -5.06
C TYR A 63 -44.79 -58.01 -4.40
N THR A 64 -46.17 -57.86 -4.49
CA THR A 64 -47.10 -58.78 -3.84
C THR A 64 -47.02 -60.16 -4.46
N VAL A 65 -46.90 -60.26 -5.80
CA VAL A 65 -46.69 -61.55 -6.49
C VAL A 65 -45.37 -62.19 -6.08
N SER A 66 -44.27 -61.41 -5.93
CA SER A 66 -42.99 -61.91 -5.47
C SER A 66 -43.10 -62.38 -4.00
N SER A 67 -43.85 -61.68 -3.15
CA SER A 67 -44.14 -62.09 -1.78
C SER A 67 -44.90 -63.43 -1.76
N LEU A 68 -45.94 -63.56 -2.55
CA LEU A 68 -46.71 -64.79 -2.66
C LEU A 68 -45.84 -65.98 -3.06
N ARG A 69 -44.96 -65.78 -4.04
CA ARG A 69 -44.02 -66.80 -4.48
C ARG A 69 -43.07 -67.21 -3.35
N VAL A 70 -42.45 -66.26 -2.69
CA VAL A 70 -41.50 -66.49 -1.58
C VAL A 70 -42.20 -67.24 -0.42
N LYS A 71 -43.42 -66.83 -0.08
CA LYS A 71 -44.22 -67.54 0.96
C LYS A 71 -44.60 -68.95 0.57
N ALA A 72 -44.94 -69.18 -0.73
CA ALA A 72 -45.30 -70.50 -1.24
C ALA A 72 -44.09 -71.46 -1.27
N GLU A 73 -42.85 -71.00 -1.33
CA GLU A 73 -41.62 -71.77 -1.36
C GLU A 73 -41.08 -72.08 0.06
N ARG A 74 -41.55 -71.43 1.13
CA ARG A 74 -41.06 -71.71 2.50
C ARG A 74 -41.17 -73.14 2.93
N PRO A 75 -40.12 -73.72 3.50
CA PRO A 75 -40.19 -75.05 4.06
C PRO A 75 -41.04 -75.04 5.35
N GLY A 76 -42.15 -75.83 5.41
CA GLY A 76 -43.00 -75.92 6.56
C GLY A 76 -44.49 -75.97 6.22
N PRO A 77 -45.39 -76.09 7.22
CA PRO A 77 -46.84 -76.11 6.97
C PRO A 77 -47.25 -74.67 6.50
N LEU A 78 -47.68 -74.57 5.27
CA LEU A 78 -48.18 -73.35 4.68
C LEU A 78 -49.44 -72.91 5.35
N LYS A 79 -49.40 -71.79 6.08
CA LYS A 79 -50.63 -71.19 6.66
C LYS A 79 -51.36 -70.43 5.58
N LEU A 80 -52.58 -70.87 5.25
CA LEU A 80 -53.42 -70.24 4.20
C LEU A 80 -53.64 -68.72 4.47
N ASN A 81 -53.68 -68.34 5.74
CA ASN A 81 -53.88 -66.91 6.16
C ASN A 81 -52.72 -66.04 5.72
N ASP A 82 -51.43 -66.55 5.69
CA ASP A 82 -50.31 -65.73 5.28
C ASP A 82 -50.31 -65.39 3.77
N LEU A 83 -50.97 -66.26 2.96
CA LEU A 83 -51.15 -65.95 1.53
C LEU A 83 -52.39 -65.14 1.27
N ARG A 84 -53.39 -65.24 2.13
CA ARG A 84 -54.65 -64.53 1.98
C ARG A 84 -54.49 -63.00 2.07
N GLU A 85 -53.61 -62.49 2.93
CA GLU A 85 -53.31 -61.04 3.01
C GLU A 85 -52.77 -60.54 1.68
N ASP A 86 -51.82 -61.21 1.07
CA ASP A 86 -51.29 -60.79 -0.24
C ASP A 86 -52.32 -60.93 -1.36
N CYS A 87 -53.22 -61.92 -1.30
CA CYS A 87 -54.34 -62.01 -2.22
C CYS A 87 -55.34 -60.86 -2.06
N GLN A 88 -55.64 -60.43 -0.85
CA GLN A 88 -56.48 -59.28 -0.58
C GLN A 88 -55.87 -57.96 -1.15
N VAL A 89 -54.57 -57.79 -1.08
CA VAL A 89 -53.86 -56.68 -1.73
C VAL A 89 -54.08 -56.72 -3.24
N LEU A 90 -53.91 -57.86 -3.90
CA LEU A 90 -54.18 -58.01 -5.33
C LEU A 90 -55.64 -57.77 -5.71
N GLU A 91 -56.54 -58.21 -4.86
CA GLU A 91 -57.99 -57.98 -5.03
C GLU A 91 -58.36 -56.51 -4.94
N SER A 92 -57.76 -55.74 -4.01
CA SER A 92 -57.91 -54.31 -3.94
C SER A 92 -57.42 -53.58 -5.18
N LEU A 93 -56.54 -54.19 -5.93
CA LEU A 93 -56.02 -53.70 -7.21
C LEU A 93 -56.79 -54.23 -8.43
N GLY A 94 -57.96 -54.94 -8.21
CA GLY A 94 -58.81 -55.47 -9.24
C GLY A 94 -58.28 -56.76 -9.93
N ILE A 95 -57.34 -57.47 -9.25
CA ILE A 95 -56.80 -58.71 -9.76
C ILE A 95 -57.42 -59.88 -9.02
N ALA A 96 -58.11 -60.71 -9.73
CA ALA A 96 -58.66 -61.94 -9.20
C ALA A 96 -57.54 -62.98 -8.95
N THR A 97 -57.59 -63.63 -7.82
CA THR A 97 -56.60 -64.62 -7.41
C THR A 97 -57.22 -65.94 -7.00
N ALA A 98 -56.53 -67.02 -7.25
CA ALA A 98 -56.89 -68.35 -6.71
C ALA A 98 -55.65 -69.12 -6.30
N ILE A 99 -55.79 -69.90 -5.23
CA ILE A 99 -54.78 -70.76 -4.67
C ILE A 99 -55.27 -72.20 -4.76
N ILE A 100 -54.57 -73.08 -5.45
CA ILE A 100 -54.86 -74.48 -5.61
C ILE A 100 -53.81 -75.26 -4.81
N ARG A 101 -54.23 -76.24 -3.97
CA ARG A 101 -53.34 -77.09 -3.18
C ARG A 101 -53.73 -78.55 -3.33
N HIS A 102 -52.82 -79.41 -3.71
CA HIS A 102 -53.06 -80.83 -3.95
C HIS A 102 -54.33 -81.04 -4.81
N ASP A 103 -54.44 -80.32 -5.93
CA ASP A 103 -55.56 -80.29 -6.86
C ASP A 103 -56.93 -79.88 -6.27
N GLN A 104 -56.97 -79.39 -5.05
CA GLN A 104 -58.15 -78.79 -4.47
C GLN A 104 -58.03 -77.27 -4.39
N VAL A 105 -59.09 -76.53 -4.67
CA VAL A 105 -59.14 -75.07 -4.60
C VAL A 105 -59.18 -74.64 -3.13
N ALA A 106 -58.10 -74.08 -2.62
CA ALA A 106 -57.94 -73.68 -1.22
C ALA A 106 -58.43 -72.22 -1.00
N TYR A 107 -58.41 -71.36 -2.05
CA TYR A 107 -58.86 -69.96 -2.02
C TYR A 107 -59.21 -69.50 -3.39
N VAL A 108 -60.26 -68.72 -3.53
CA VAL A 108 -60.64 -67.96 -4.75
C VAL A 108 -61.16 -66.57 -4.29
N THR A 109 -60.84 -65.56 -5.04
CA THR A 109 -61.39 -64.21 -4.82
C THR A 109 -62.94 -64.25 -4.83
N PRO A 110 -63.60 -63.70 -3.79
CA PRO A 110 -65.05 -63.73 -3.72
C PRO A 110 -65.71 -63.15 -4.97
N GLY A 111 -66.70 -63.90 -5.53
CA GLY A 111 -67.45 -63.46 -6.68
C GLY A 111 -66.79 -63.76 -8.06
N VAL A 112 -65.69 -64.46 -8.10
CA VAL A 112 -64.95 -64.80 -9.32
C VAL A 112 -65.19 -66.29 -9.64
N ASP A 113 -65.53 -66.55 -10.91
CA ASP A 113 -65.61 -67.91 -11.42
C ASP A 113 -64.18 -68.51 -11.54
N PHE A 114 -63.93 -69.59 -10.73
CA PHE A 114 -62.61 -70.22 -10.73
C PHE A 114 -62.27 -70.83 -12.09
N TYR A 115 -63.18 -71.51 -12.75
CA TYR A 115 -62.89 -72.16 -14.06
C TYR A 115 -62.56 -71.13 -15.15
N GLY A 116 -63.29 -70.00 -15.20
CA GLY A 116 -62.99 -68.91 -16.13
C GLY A 116 -61.66 -68.22 -15.81
N LEU A 117 -61.27 -68.09 -14.51
CA LEU A 117 -59.99 -67.57 -14.14
C LEU A 117 -58.82 -68.47 -14.51
N ALA A 118 -58.99 -69.80 -14.22
CA ALA A 118 -58.01 -70.85 -14.54
C ALA A 118 -57.78 -70.96 -16.04
N ASP A 119 -58.85 -71.02 -16.80
CA ASP A 119 -58.74 -71.07 -18.30
C ASP A 119 -57.98 -69.91 -18.91
N ARG A 120 -58.31 -68.70 -18.51
CA ARG A 120 -57.61 -67.47 -18.98
C ARG A 120 -56.10 -67.50 -18.66
N VAL A 121 -55.72 -67.90 -17.44
CA VAL A 121 -54.33 -67.95 -17.00
C VAL A 121 -53.59 -69.12 -17.68
N LEU A 122 -54.24 -70.32 -17.84
CA LEU A 122 -53.65 -71.50 -18.47
C LEU A 122 -53.41 -71.30 -19.98
N GLN A 123 -54.32 -70.63 -20.68
CA GLN A 123 -54.11 -70.30 -22.11
C GLN A 123 -52.90 -69.39 -22.30
N LYS A 124 -52.68 -68.42 -21.42
CA LYS A 124 -51.53 -67.51 -21.49
C LYS A 124 -50.23 -68.11 -20.94
N ALA A 125 -50.33 -69.13 -20.09
CA ALA A 125 -49.15 -69.77 -19.46
C ALA A 125 -48.43 -70.80 -20.34
N HIS A 126 -49.02 -71.24 -21.47
CA HIS A 126 -48.42 -72.13 -22.46
C HIS A 126 -47.71 -73.34 -21.78
N GLY A 127 -48.25 -73.91 -20.70
CA GLY A 127 -47.71 -75.03 -19.99
C GLY A 127 -46.50 -74.73 -19.03
N GLN A 128 -46.08 -73.54 -18.90
CA GLN A 128 -44.97 -73.11 -18.00
C GLN A 128 -45.46 -73.12 -16.55
N GLN A 129 -44.54 -73.55 -15.64
CA GLN A 129 -44.84 -73.63 -14.19
C GLN A 129 -44.89 -72.27 -13.55
N THR A 130 -44.11 -71.29 -14.10
CA THR A 130 -44.07 -69.97 -13.58
C THR A 130 -44.15 -69.00 -14.77
N VAL A 131 -45.21 -68.17 -14.82
CA VAL A 131 -45.42 -67.19 -15.85
C VAL A 131 -45.95 -65.92 -15.14
N MET A 132 -45.38 -64.82 -15.52
CA MET A 132 -45.87 -63.47 -15.22
C MET A 132 -45.84 -62.67 -16.50
N THR A 133 -47.01 -62.37 -17.04
CA THR A 133 -47.06 -61.62 -18.27
C THR A 133 -48.09 -60.48 -18.20
N TRP A 134 -47.77 -59.44 -18.93
CA TRP A 134 -48.63 -58.29 -19.11
C TRP A 134 -49.00 -58.26 -20.63
N ASP A 135 -50.21 -58.40 -20.92
CA ASP A 135 -50.68 -58.36 -22.29
C ASP A 135 -51.75 -57.25 -22.41
N GLY A 136 -52.03 -56.81 -23.63
CA GLY A 136 -53.06 -55.78 -23.88
C GLY A 136 -54.40 -55.98 -23.22
N ASP A 137 -54.71 -57.25 -22.87
CA ASP A 137 -55.96 -57.66 -22.24
C ASP A 137 -55.88 -57.74 -20.70
N GLY A 138 -54.68 -57.54 -20.08
CA GLY A 138 -54.56 -57.56 -18.66
C GLY A 138 -53.25 -58.14 -18.09
N PHE A 139 -53.28 -58.36 -16.80
CA PHE A 139 -52.23 -59.02 -16.03
C PHE A 139 -52.55 -60.48 -15.83
N PHE A 140 -51.58 -61.37 -16.09
CA PHE A 140 -51.69 -62.80 -15.89
C PHE A 140 -50.49 -63.31 -15.13
N PHE A 141 -50.74 -64.10 -14.07
CA PHE A 141 -49.70 -64.72 -13.28
C PHE A 141 -50.07 -66.17 -12.94
N ARG A 142 -49.10 -67.04 -13.09
CA ARG A 142 -49.14 -68.40 -12.66
C ARG A 142 -47.84 -68.77 -11.98
N TYR A 143 -47.96 -69.35 -10.84
CA TYR A 143 -46.81 -69.91 -10.13
C TYR A 143 -47.19 -71.28 -9.53
N SER A 144 -46.45 -72.31 -9.85
CA SER A 144 -46.64 -73.69 -9.24
C SER A 144 -45.40 -74.04 -8.51
N SER A 145 -45.52 -74.24 -7.21
CA SER A 145 -44.41 -74.68 -6.32
C SER A 145 -44.32 -76.18 -6.33
N PRO A 146 -43.20 -76.75 -6.81
CA PRO A 146 -42.99 -78.24 -6.75
C PRO A 146 -42.86 -78.74 -5.33
N ARG A 147 -42.45 -77.90 -4.40
CA ARG A 147 -42.18 -78.29 -3.02
C ARG A 147 -43.43 -78.37 -2.15
N SER A 148 -44.33 -77.42 -2.31
CA SER A 148 -45.56 -77.40 -1.50
C SER A 148 -46.81 -77.87 -2.17
N GLY A 149 -46.72 -78.31 -3.45
CA GLY A 149 -47.87 -78.71 -4.26
C GLY A 149 -48.91 -77.60 -4.39
N THR A 150 -48.52 -76.34 -4.28
CA THR A 150 -49.40 -75.21 -4.29
C THR A 150 -49.23 -74.43 -5.63
N THR A 151 -50.35 -74.21 -6.33
CA THR A 151 -50.39 -73.44 -7.53
C THR A 151 -51.18 -72.09 -7.23
N ILE A 152 -50.58 -70.97 -7.54
CA ILE A 152 -51.19 -69.66 -7.41
C ILE A 152 -51.48 -69.16 -8.82
N ILE A 153 -52.70 -68.74 -9.10
CA ILE A 153 -53.09 -68.10 -10.32
C ILE A 153 -53.68 -66.74 -10.00
N ALA A 154 -53.36 -65.74 -10.84
CA ALA A 154 -53.93 -64.41 -10.72
C ALA A 154 -54.15 -63.84 -12.13
N ALA A 155 -55.28 -63.19 -12.30
CA ALA A 155 -55.57 -62.44 -13.55
C ALA A 155 -56.44 -61.21 -13.25
N GLY A 156 -56.16 -60.15 -13.92
CA GLY A 156 -56.94 -58.94 -13.78
C GLY A 156 -56.93 -58.10 -15.03
N ASN A 157 -58.05 -57.55 -15.38
CA ASN A 157 -58.13 -56.51 -16.43
C ASN A 157 -57.52 -55.24 -15.81
N THR A 158 -56.38 -54.82 -16.34
CA THR A 158 -55.76 -53.58 -15.92
C THR A 158 -55.96 -52.48 -16.98
N PRO A 159 -57.11 -51.82 -16.99
CA PRO A 159 -57.33 -50.66 -17.85
C PRO A 159 -56.38 -49.49 -17.51
N PHE A 160 -55.64 -49.63 -16.43
CA PHE A 160 -54.76 -48.66 -15.87
C PHE A 160 -53.41 -48.58 -16.60
N ILE A 161 -52.93 -49.67 -17.23
CA ILE A 161 -51.60 -49.73 -17.85
C ILE A 161 -51.65 -49.07 -19.27
N ALA A 162 -52.72 -49.19 -20.01
CA ALA A 162 -52.83 -48.51 -21.28
C ALA A 162 -52.93 -46.98 -21.18
N LYS A 163 -53.44 -46.43 -20.05
CA LYS A 163 -53.44 -44.99 -19.78
C LYS A 163 -52.14 -44.46 -19.18
N THR A 164 -51.32 -45.31 -18.53
CA THR A 164 -50.03 -44.89 -17.93
C THR A 164 -48.98 -44.69 -18.99
N GLY A 165 -48.94 -45.44 -20.09
CA GLY A 165 -47.95 -45.23 -21.16
C GLY A 165 -48.00 -43.87 -21.84
N ILE A 166 -49.19 -43.29 -22.05
CA ILE A 166 -49.34 -41.96 -22.61
C ILE A 166 -49.00 -40.88 -21.56
N ARG A 167 -49.33 -41.11 -20.27
CA ARG A 167 -48.97 -40.22 -19.18
C ARG A 167 -47.46 -40.27 -18.84
N GLU A 168 -46.83 -41.42 -18.92
CA GLU A 168 -45.38 -41.56 -18.75
C GLU A 168 -44.59 -40.82 -19.81
N GLY A 169 -45.02 -40.85 -21.06
CA GLY A 169 -44.44 -40.07 -22.15
C GLY A 169 -44.55 -38.58 -21.93
N MET A 170 -45.71 -38.07 -21.48
CA MET A 170 -45.91 -36.66 -21.19
C MET A 170 -45.13 -36.22 -19.95
N ALA A 171 -45.10 -37.00 -18.86
CA ALA A 171 -44.34 -36.72 -17.68
C ALA A 171 -42.81 -36.69 -17.93
N LYS A 172 -42.34 -37.62 -18.74
CA LYS A 172 -40.93 -37.68 -19.19
C LYS A 172 -40.51 -36.45 -19.98
N ASN A 173 -41.34 -35.97 -20.90
CA ASN A 173 -41.06 -34.76 -21.68
C ASN A 173 -41.06 -33.51 -20.79
N VAL A 174 -42.05 -33.36 -19.89
CA VAL A 174 -42.10 -32.22 -18.95
C VAL A 174 -40.89 -32.21 -18.01
N ILE A 175 -40.45 -33.36 -17.50
CA ILE A 175 -39.26 -33.45 -16.67
C ILE A 175 -37.99 -33.10 -17.48
N GLN A 176 -37.90 -33.57 -18.73
CA GLN A 176 -36.79 -33.27 -19.61
C GLN A 176 -36.72 -31.77 -19.96
N ASP A 177 -37.83 -31.14 -20.30
CA ASP A 177 -37.91 -29.72 -20.61
C ASP A 177 -37.58 -28.86 -19.37
N LEU A 178 -38.06 -29.24 -18.18
CA LEU A 178 -37.73 -28.61 -16.91
C LEU A 178 -36.24 -28.70 -16.62
N LEU A 179 -35.63 -29.86 -16.86
CA LEU A 179 -34.19 -30.08 -16.63
C LEU A 179 -33.35 -29.24 -17.57
N ILE A 180 -33.73 -29.16 -18.86
CA ILE A 180 -33.09 -28.29 -19.85
C ILE A 180 -33.20 -26.80 -19.43
N PHE A 181 -34.38 -26.38 -18.96
CA PHE A 181 -34.61 -25.02 -18.51
C PHE A 181 -33.75 -24.70 -17.30
N ILE A 182 -33.67 -25.57 -16.27
CA ILE A 182 -32.82 -25.40 -15.09
C ILE A 182 -31.34 -25.33 -15.46
N VAL A 183 -30.85 -26.23 -16.29
CA VAL A 183 -29.45 -26.26 -16.73
C VAL A 183 -29.14 -25.01 -17.57
N GLY A 184 -30.03 -24.62 -18.44
CA GLY A 184 -29.88 -23.41 -19.27
C GLY A 184 -29.81 -22.12 -18.43
N THR A 185 -30.74 -21.97 -17.48
CA THR A 185 -30.74 -20.80 -16.57
C THR A 185 -29.54 -20.80 -15.65
N ALA A 186 -29.11 -21.97 -15.12
CA ALA A 186 -27.89 -22.12 -14.34
C ALA A 186 -26.67 -21.64 -15.10
N SER A 187 -26.51 -22.09 -16.34
CA SER A 187 -25.39 -21.72 -17.22
C SER A 187 -25.34 -20.21 -17.45
N ILE A 188 -26.47 -19.59 -17.73
CA ILE A 188 -26.58 -18.13 -17.93
C ILE A 188 -26.16 -17.38 -16.66
N ILE A 189 -26.65 -17.78 -15.49
CA ILE A 189 -26.34 -17.15 -14.21
C ILE A 189 -24.84 -17.25 -13.89
N ILE A 190 -24.24 -18.43 -14.08
CA ILE A 190 -22.82 -18.66 -13.83
C ILE A 190 -21.95 -17.78 -14.75
N ILE A 191 -22.27 -17.74 -16.05
CA ILE A 191 -21.54 -16.91 -17.02
C ILE A 191 -21.69 -15.42 -16.67
N ALA A 192 -22.91 -14.96 -16.39
CA ALA A 192 -23.16 -13.55 -16.03
C ALA A 192 -22.41 -13.15 -14.73
N CYS A 193 -22.49 -13.98 -13.70
CA CYS A 193 -21.77 -13.77 -12.46
C CYS A 193 -20.25 -13.73 -12.67
N GLY A 194 -19.71 -14.66 -13.44
CA GLY A 194 -18.28 -14.72 -13.81
C GLY A 194 -17.82 -13.47 -14.56
N LEU A 195 -18.59 -13.01 -15.55
CA LEU A 195 -18.26 -11.80 -16.31
C LEU A 195 -18.29 -10.54 -15.46
N ILE A 196 -19.30 -10.38 -14.60
CA ILE A 196 -19.41 -9.23 -13.68
C ILE A 196 -18.22 -9.22 -12.72
N LEU A 197 -17.94 -10.34 -12.09
CA LEU A 197 -16.87 -10.48 -11.10
C LEU A 197 -15.49 -10.28 -11.73
N SER A 198 -15.25 -10.88 -12.90
CA SER A 198 -14.02 -10.69 -13.68
C SER A 198 -13.79 -9.21 -14.01
N ARG A 199 -14.84 -8.49 -14.41
CA ARG A 199 -14.76 -7.06 -14.72
C ARG A 199 -14.48 -6.20 -13.47
N LEU A 200 -15.06 -6.55 -12.32
CA LEU A 200 -14.81 -5.88 -11.05
C LEU A 200 -13.37 -6.09 -10.59
N LEU A 201 -12.88 -7.33 -10.60
CA LEU A 201 -11.51 -7.68 -10.20
C LEU A 201 -10.48 -7.04 -11.14
N SER A 202 -10.72 -7.09 -12.46
CA SER A 202 -9.86 -6.46 -13.44
C SER A 202 -9.68 -4.96 -13.18
N ARG A 203 -10.75 -4.24 -12.90
CA ARG A 203 -10.67 -2.80 -12.58
C ARG A 203 -9.98 -2.52 -11.25
N GLN A 204 -10.13 -3.41 -10.26
CA GLN A 204 -9.56 -3.20 -8.92
C GLN A 204 -8.07 -3.59 -8.83
N ILE A 205 -7.58 -4.47 -9.68
CA ILE A 205 -6.19 -4.95 -9.67
C ILE A 205 -5.38 -4.37 -10.83
N LEU A 206 -5.88 -4.51 -12.07
CA LEU A 206 -5.12 -4.06 -13.24
C LEU A 206 -5.02 -2.54 -13.35
N GLY A 207 -6.03 -1.81 -12.86
CA GLY A 207 -5.99 -0.35 -12.85
C GLY A 207 -4.80 0.22 -12.04
N PRO A 208 -4.66 -0.12 -10.75
CA PRO A 208 -3.51 0.30 -9.94
C PRO A 208 -2.16 -0.16 -10.49
N LEU A 209 -2.08 -1.40 -10.98
CA LEU A 209 -0.86 -1.92 -11.61
C LEU A 209 -0.48 -1.14 -12.88
N ALA A 210 -1.44 -0.79 -13.72
CA ALA A 210 -1.20 0.04 -14.89
C ALA A 210 -0.75 1.45 -14.50
N ALA A 211 -1.35 2.04 -13.46
CA ALA A 211 -0.94 3.34 -12.93
C ALA A 211 0.50 3.30 -12.38
N LEU A 212 0.86 2.25 -11.62
CA LEU A 212 2.23 2.03 -11.14
C LEU A 212 3.22 1.88 -12.30
N ARG A 213 2.88 1.10 -13.32
CA ARG A 213 3.71 0.92 -14.51
C ARG A 213 3.95 2.24 -15.24
N THR A 214 2.88 3.03 -15.43
CA THR A 214 3.00 4.35 -16.07
C THR A 214 3.85 5.29 -15.22
N ALA A 215 3.65 5.32 -13.90
CA ALA A 215 4.45 6.14 -13.00
C ALA A 215 5.94 5.74 -13.01
N ALA A 216 6.23 4.43 -13.06
CA ALA A 216 7.61 3.93 -13.18
C ALA A 216 8.26 4.35 -14.51
N ALA A 217 7.53 4.24 -15.62
CA ALA A 217 8.02 4.67 -16.93
C ALA A 217 8.25 6.20 -17.00
N GLU A 218 7.43 7.00 -16.33
CA GLU A 218 7.64 8.44 -16.24
C GLU A 218 8.87 8.78 -15.38
N ILE A 219 9.09 8.07 -14.27
CA ILE A 219 10.29 8.21 -13.45
C ILE A 219 11.55 7.82 -14.23
N GLU A 220 11.51 6.75 -15.02
CA GLU A 220 12.60 6.32 -15.90
C GLU A 220 12.99 7.42 -16.90
N LYS A 221 12.01 8.14 -17.46
CA LYS A 221 12.23 9.30 -18.32
C LYS A 221 12.73 10.54 -17.55
N GLY A 222 12.87 10.48 -16.23
CA GLY A 222 13.29 11.59 -15.38
C GLY A 222 12.16 12.51 -14.91
N ASN A 223 10.89 12.20 -15.22
CA ASN A 223 9.75 12.99 -14.76
C ASN A 223 9.36 12.60 -13.33
N LEU A 224 10.05 13.17 -12.35
CA LEU A 224 9.80 12.95 -10.93
C LEU A 224 8.59 13.72 -10.38
N ASP A 225 7.97 14.59 -11.19
CA ASP A 225 6.78 15.35 -10.81
C ASP A 225 5.48 14.60 -11.05
N TYR A 226 5.52 13.49 -11.81
CA TYR A 226 4.35 12.66 -12.05
C TYR A 226 3.82 12.07 -10.73
N LYS A 227 2.62 12.46 -10.34
CA LYS A 227 1.97 11.99 -9.09
C LYS A 227 1.13 10.76 -9.35
N LEU A 228 1.30 9.76 -8.53
CA LEU A 228 0.44 8.59 -8.53
C LEU A 228 -0.92 8.95 -7.90
N THR A 229 -2.01 8.91 -8.69
CA THR A 229 -3.36 9.32 -8.27
C THR A 229 -4.21 8.19 -7.68
N PHE A 230 -3.60 7.08 -7.30
CA PHE A 230 -4.30 5.94 -6.71
C PHE A 230 -4.19 5.96 -5.19
N SER A 231 -5.36 5.90 -4.51
CA SER A 231 -5.46 5.80 -3.06
C SER A 231 -6.38 4.64 -2.68
N SER A 232 -5.87 3.72 -1.89
CA SER A 232 -6.60 2.61 -1.26
C SER A 232 -5.94 2.26 0.06
N ARG A 233 -6.66 1.63 0.99
CA ARG A 233 -6.12 1.17 2.28
C ARG A 233 -5.67 -0.30 2.26
N ASP A 234 -5.77 -0.95 1.12
CA ASP A 234 -5.34 -2.34 0.90
C ASP A 234 -3.83 -2.45 0.63
N GLU A 235 -3.36 -3.65 0.34
CA GLU A 235 -1.96 -3.96 0.03
C GLU A 235 -1.46 -3.22 -1.22
N LEU A 236 -2.34 -3.02 -2.20
CA LEU A 236 -2.02 -2.23 -3.41
C LEU A 236 -1.87 -0.75 -3.08
N GLY A 237 -2.74 -0.19 -2.22
CA GLY A 237 -2.64 1.18 -1.73
C GLY A 237 -1.35 1.41 -0.94
N GLN A 238 -0.96 0.45 -0.09
CA GLN A 238 0.32 0.50 0.63
C GLN A 238 1.51 0.50 -0.33
N THR A 239 1.49 -0.36 -1.36
CA THR A 239 2.52 -0.42 -2.41
C THR A 239 2.61 0.90 -3.19
N CYS A 240 1.47 1.45 -3.60
CA CYS A 240 1.41 2.76 -4.27
C CYS A 240 1.97 3.88 -3.39
N SER A 241 1.66 3.87 -2.08
CA SER A 241 2.16 4.84 -1.12
C SER A 241 3.67 4.71 -0.89
N ALA A 242 4.20 3.48 -0.83
CA ALA A 242 5.63 3.21 -0.74
C ALA A 242 6.37 3.70 -1.98
N PHE A 243 5.81 3.45 -3.17
CA PHE A 243 6.34 3.94 -4.43
C PHE A 243 6.36 5.47 -4.50
N ASP A 244 5.29 6.16 -4.04
CA ASP A 244 5.26 7.62 -4.02
C ASP A 244 6.25 8.21 -2.99
N ARG A 245 6.49 7.54 -1.86
CA ARG A 245 7.56 7.92 -0.93
C ARG A 245 8.94 7.82 -1.59
N MET A 246 9.22 6.72 -2.30
CA MET A 246 10.47 6.54 -3.04
C MET A 246 10.64 7.64 -4.11
N ARG A 247 9.61 7.94 -4.89
CA ARG A 247 9.63 9.03 -5.88
C ARG A 247 9.97 10.38 -5.23
N ARG A 248 9.35 10.70 -4.08
CA ARG A 248 9.63 11.94 -3.34
C ARG A 248 11.08 12.00 -2.85
N GLN A 249 11.62 10.87 -2.38
CA GLN A 249 13.02 10.80 -1.96
C GLN A 249 13.98 10.99 -3.14
N LEU A 250 13.71 10.36 -4.29
CA LEU A 250 14.48 10.54 -5.52
C LEU A 250 14.45 12.00 -5.98
N ARG A 251 13.28 12.64 -5.95
CA ARG A 251 13.13 14.06 -6.29
C ARG A 251 13.95 14.94 -5.36
N ALA A 252 13.84 14.71 -4.05
CA ALA A 252 14.60 15.48 -3.06
C ALA A 252 16.12 15.29 -3.25
N ALA A 253 16.58 14.06 -3.47
CA ALA A 253 17.98 13.75 -3.74
C ALA A 253 18.48 14.44 -5.02
N ARG A 254 17.72 14.38 -6.10
CA ARG A 254 18.08 15.05 -7.37
C ARG A 254 18.14 16.58 -7.21
N THR A 255 17.16 17.18 -6.55
CA THR A 255 17.17 18.62 -6.28
C THR A 255 18.38 19.03 -5.42
N ALA A 256 18.72 18.22 -4.41
CA ALA A 256 19.90 18.45 -3.59
C ALA A 256 21.20 18.34 -4.42
N GLN A 257 21.28 17.33 -5.30
CA GLN A 257 22.42 17.15 -6.21
C GLN A 257 22.56 18.33 -7.19
N GLU A 258 21.48 18.75 -7.84
CA GLU A 258 21.47 19.88 -8.77
C GLU A 258 21.93 21.16 -8.05
N LYS A 259 21.44 21.40 -6.82
CA LYS A 259 21.90 22.52 -5.99
C LYS A 259 23.39 22.42 -5.63
N TYR A 260 23.86 21.24 -5.28
CA TYR A 260 25.28 21.01 -5.00
C TYR A 260 26.16 21.27 -6.22
N GLU A 261 25.78 20.78 -7.39
CA GLU A 261 26.52 21.01 -8.64
C GLU A 261 26.53 22.51 -9.03
N GLN A 262 25.39 23.19 -8.84
CA GLN A 262 25.31 24.63 -9.09
C GLN A 262 26.21 25.42 -8.13
N ASN A 263 26.17 25.13 -6.85
CA ASN A 263 27.03 25.74 -5.85
C ASN A 263 28.53 25.50 -6.17
N ARG A 264 28.87 24.27 -6.61
CA ARG A 264 30.26 23.94 -7.04
C ARG A 264 30.71 24.76 -8.25
N LYS A 265 29.84 24.94 -9.24
CA LYS A 265 30.15 25.80 -10.41
C LYS A 265 30.37 27.24 -10.00
N GLU A 266 29.51 27.78 -9.16
CA GLU A 266 29.62 29.15 -8.62
C GLU A 266 30.90 29.31 -7.80
N LEU A 267 31.25 28.30 -6.99
CA LEU A 267 32.51 28.27 -6.22
C LEU A 267 33.73 28.35 -7.13
N ILE A 268 33.83 27.49 -8.17
CA ILE A 268 34.99 27.49 -9.10
C ILE A 268 35.07 28.81 -9.84
N ALA A 269 33.97 29.37 -10.30
CA ALA A 269 33.94 30.63 -10.99
C ALA A 269 34.41 31.83 -10.08
N GLY A 270 33.91 31.86 -8.83
CA GLY A 270 34.29 32.82 -7.81
C GLY A 270 35.79 32.77 -7.47
N ILE A 271 36.30 31.58 -7.22
CA ILE A 271 37.74 31.35 -6.96
C ILE A 271 38.58 31.89 -8.13
N SER A 272 38.23 31.51 -9.37
CA SER A 272 38.99 31.89 -10.55
C SER A 272 39.04 33.40 -10.73
N HIS A 273 37.91 34.09 -10.51
CA HIS A 273 37.82 35.53 -10.56
C HIS A 273 38.68 36.21 -9.49
N ASP A 274 38.54 35.77 -8.23
CA ASP A 274 39.19 36.40 -7.09
C ASP A 274 40.70 36.17 -7.02
N LEU A 275 41.18 35.05 -7.61
CA LEU A 275 42.62 34.80 -7.82
C LEU A 275 43.19 35.57 -9.00
N SER A 276 42.45 35.67 -10.10
CA SER A 276 42.96 36.36 -11.33
C SER A 276 43.21 37.86 -11.12
N THR A 277 42.41 38.51 -10.30
CA THR A 277 42.50 39.94 -10.05
C THR A 277 43.83 40.35 -9.40
N PRO A 278 44.20 39.84 -8.19
CA PRO A 278 45.47 40.21 -7.56
C PRO A 278 46.66 39.70 -8.39
N LEU A 279 46.57 38.55 -9.06
CA LEU A 279 47.60 38.04 -9.94
C LEU A 279 47.86 38.95 -11.12
N THR A 280 46.82 39.49 -11.74
CA THR A 280 46.92 40.47 -12.83
C THR A 280 47.60 41.76 -12.37
N LEU A 281 47.23 42.28 -11.17
CA LEU A 281 47.86 43.44 -10.58
C LEU A 281 49.34 43.19 -10.25
N LEU A 282 49.69 42.06 -9.64
CA LEU A 282 51.06 41.62 -9.39
C LEU A 282 51.88 41.64 -10.68
N LYS A 283 51.38 40.96 -11.73
CA LYS A 283 52.03 40.92 -13.04
C LYS A 283 52.15 42.29 -13.67
N GLY A 284 51.14 43.14 -13.55
CA GLY A 284 51.14 44.53 -14.05
C GLY A 284 52.20 45.40 -13.38
N TYR A 285 52.27 45.40 -12.03
CA TYR A 285 53.28 46.16 -11.30
C TYR A 285 54.72 45.65 -11.54
N ALA A 286 54.90 44.34 -11.55
CA ALA A 286 56.18 43.71 -11.87
C ALA A 286 56.65 44.06 -13.29
N SER A 287 55.74 43.96 -14.28
CA SER A 287 56.02 44.37 -15.67
C SER A 287 56.36 45.85 -15.76
N GLY A 288 55.63 46.72 -15.03
CA GLY A 288 55.90 48.15 -14.98
C GLY A 288 57.29 48.52 -14.44
N ILE A 289 57.82 47.73 -13.52
CA ILE A 289 59.21 47.87 -13.07
C ILE A 289 60.19 47.42 -14.16
N LEU A 290 59.95 46.22 -14.74
CA LEU A 290 60.84 45.63 -15.77
C LEU A 290 60.93 46.46 -17.05
N VAL A 291 59.81 47.01 -17.53
CA VAL A 291 59.75 47.83 -18.75
C VAL A 291 60.20 49.29 -18.49
N GLY A 292 60.54 49.64 -17.25
CA GLY A 292 61.06 50.96 -16.91
C GLY A 292 59.97 52.07 -16.79
N ILE A 293 58.69 51.71 -16.62
CA ILE A 293 57.60 52.65 -16.33
C ILE A 293 57.81 53.27 -14.95
N ALA A 294 58.32 52.55 -14.00
CA ALA A 294 58.72 53.03 -12.68
C ALA A 294 60.14 53.66 -12.75
N LYS A 295 60.22 54.89 -13.23
CA LYS A 295 61.49 55.58 -13.51
C LYS A 295 62.20 56.09 -12.26
N THR A 296 61.47 56.45 -11.20
CA THR A 296 62.06 56.96 -9.94
C THR A 296 62.14 55.87 -8.87
N THR A 297 63.04 56.08 -7.92
CA THR A 297 63.22 55.14 -6.78
C THR A 297 61.96 55.03 -5.95
N GLU A 298 61.26 56.16 -5.72
CA GLU A 298 59.99 56.20 -4.99
C GLU A 298 58.91 55.38 -5.70
N LYS A 299 58.83 55.54 -7.04
CA LYS A 299 57.81 54.80 -7.82
C LYS A 299 58.12 53.30 -7.87
N ARG A 300 59.40 52.89 -7.93
CA ARG A 300 59.79 51.50 -7.83
C ARG A 300 59.45 50.94 -6.45
N ARG A 301 59.73 51.66 -5.37
CA ARG A 301 59.36 51.26 -4.02
C ARG A 301 57.86 51.10 -3.86
N HIS A 302 57.12 52.06 -4.32
CA HIS A 302 55.66 52.00 -4.29
C HIS A 302 55.11 50.75 -5.07
N TYR A 303 55.62 50.45 -6.25
CA TYR A 303 55.25 49.23 -7.00
C TYR A 303 55.62 47.98 -6.25
N MET A 304 56.77 47.90 -5.59
CA MET A 304 57.18 46.76 -4.76
C MET A 304 56.26 46.58 -3.56
N GLU A 305 55.85 47.67 -2.91
CA GLU A 305 54.86 47.66 -1.83
C GLU A 305 53.49 47.16 -2.30
N LEU A 306 53.02 47.55 -3.47
CA LEU A 306 51.79 47.06 -4.07
C LEU A 306 51.88 45.55 -4.44
N ILE A 307 53.03 45.12 -4.97
CA ILE A 307 53.30 43.70 -5.24
C ILE A 307 53.19 42.91 -3.92
N TYR A 308 53.85 43.36 -2.85
CA TYR A 308 53.84 42.70 -1.56
C TYR A 308 52.43 42.64 -0.95
N GLN A 309 51.70 43.73 -0.97
CA GLN A 309 50.31 43.80 -0.48
C GLN A 309 49.38 42.82 -1.23
N ASN A 310 49.48 42.76 -2.58
CA ASN A 310 48.67 41.84 -3.36
C ASN A 310 49.09 40.39 -3.14
N ALA A 311 50.38 40.08 -2.92
CA ALA A 311 50.84 38.74 -2.55
C ALA A 311 50.28 38.27 -1.21
N CYS A 312 50.33 39.12 -0.17
CA CYS A 312 49.72 38.85 1.14
C CYS A 312 48.19 38.68 1.04
N SER A 313 47.54 39.43 0.16
CA SER A 313 46.09 39.27 -0.09
C SER A 313 45.76 37.95 -0.75
N LEU A 314 46.58 37.52 -1.69
CA LEU A 314 46.47 36.19 -2.35
C LEU A 314 46.69 35.03 -1.36
N GLU A 315 47.72 35.15 -0.52
CA GLU A 315 48.00 34.18 0.55
C GLU A 315 46.76 34.00 1.48
N LYS A 316 46.23 35.12 1.99
CA LYS A 316 45.00 35.08 2.81
C LYS A 316 43.78 34.43 2.10
N LEU A 317 43.65 34.66 0.78
CA LEU A 317 42.58 34.04 -0.01
C LEU A 317 42.77 32.54 -0.13
N VAL A 318 43.99 32.09 -0.40
CA VAL A 318 44.33 30.67 -0.50
C VAL A 318 44.10 29.97 0.86
N ASP A 319 44.54 30.58 1.97
CA ASP A 319 44.32 30.04 3.31
C ASP A 319 42.84 29.89 3.66
N ARG A 320 42.02 30.90 3.31
CA ARG A 320 40.57 30.84 3.50
C ARG A 320 39.92 29.74 2.65
N LEU A 321 40.38 29.59 1.40
CA LEU A 321 39.88 28.53 0.50
C LEU A 321 40.25 27.14 1.04
N PHE A 322 41.48 26.98 1.51
CA PHE A 322 41.96 25.72 2.06
C PHE A 322 41.20 25.34 3.36
N LEU A 323 40.98 26.33 4.25
CA LEU A 323 40.16 26.13 5.44
C LEU A 323 38.73 25.75 5.08
N PHE A 324 38.09 26.49 4.14
CA PHE A 324 36.75 26.20 3.68
C PHE A 324 36.63 24.77 3.11
N SER A 325 37.60 24.34 2.28
CA SER A 325 37.64 22.99 1.72
C SER A 325 37.79 21.92 2.81
N LYS A 326 38.64 22.12 3.81
CA LYS A 326 38.82 21.20 4.93
C LYS A 326 37.53 21.11 5.80
N LEU A 327 36.87 22.23 6.05
CA LEU A 327 35.60 22.28 6.78
C LEU A 327 34.48 21.55 6.03
N ASP A 328 34.39 21.76 4.72
CA ASP A 328 33.39 21.14 3.85
C ASP A 328 33.56 19.62 3.77
N LEU A 329 34.80 19.12 3.80
CA LEU A 329 35.15 17.70 3.83
C LEU A 329 35.12 17.09 5.25
N GLY A 330 34.82 17.86 6.30
CA GLY A 330 34.86 17.40 7.68
C GLY A 330 36.28 17.00 8.16
N GLN A 331 37.32 17.58 7.56
CA GLN A 331 38.75 17.24 7.83
C GLN A 331 39.41 18.20 8.82
N VAL A 332 38.63 19.05 9.47
CA VAL A 332 39.15 19.90 10.56
C VAL A 332 38.81 19.23 11.86
N ASP A 333 39.84 18.89 12.63
CA ASP A 333 39.67 18.38 13.98
C ASP A 333 39.28 19.53 14.93
N PHE A 334 38.15 19.42 15.59
CA PHE A 334 37.67 20.38 16.57
C PHE A 334 38.01 19.87 17.97
N THR A 335 38.74 20.66 18.72
CA THR A 335 38.99 20.41 20.16
C THR A 335 37.92 21.14 20.98
N LEU A 336 36.81 20.42 21.25
CA LEU A 336 35.69 20.99 21.98
C LEU A 336 36.01 21.11 23.47
N GLU A 337 35.72 22.29 24.05
CA GLU A 337 35.78 22.55 25.47
C GLU A 337 34.52 23.30 25.91
N THR A 338 34.13 23.13 27.18
CA THR A 338 33.00 23.86 27.75
C THR A 338 33.43 25.28 28.08
N VAL A 339 32.88 26.28 27.41
CA VAL A 339 33.21 27.68 27.53
C VAL A 339 31.99 28.47 28.00
N SER A 340 32.15 29.32 29.00
CA SER A 340 31.18 30.35 29.34
C SER A 340 31.29 31.51 28.35
N LEU A 341 30.34 31.61 27.40
CA LEU A 341 30.32 32.72 26.43
C LEU A 341 30.17 34.07 27.13
N ARG A 342 29.50 34.13 28.28
CA ARG A 342 29.42 35.35 29.09
C ARG A 342 30.81 35.86 29.41
N ASP A 343 31.65 35.03 30.01
CA ASP A 343 32.98 35.42 30.44
C ASP A 343 33.94 35.59 29.26
N TYR A 344 33.81 34.73 28.26
CA TYR A 344 34.54 34.88 27.01
C TYR A 344 34.36 36.26 26.37
N PHE A 345 33.11 36.78 26.30
CA PHE A 345 32.88 38.10 25.72
C PHE A 345 33.28 39.25 26.63
N ILE A 346 33.32 39.06 27.98
CA ILE A 346 33.89 40.04 28.89
C ILE A 346 35.39 40.20 28.57
N ASP A 347 36.14 39.08 28.50
CA ASP A 347 37.56 39.09 28.22
C ASP A 347 37.81 39.62 26.78
N PHE A 348 37.06 39.10 25.79
CA PHE A 348 37.20 39.53 24.43
C PHE A 348 36.98 41.03 24.23
N THR A 349 35.99 41.61 24.88
CA THR A 349 35.74 43.05 24.78
C THR A 349 36.79 43.88 25.50
N ALA A 350 37.28 43.42 26.66
CA ALA A 350 38.36 44.06 27.40
C ALA A 350 39.66 44.13 26.58
N GLU A 351 40.01 43.06 25.85
CA GLU A 351 41.23 42.97 25.07
C GLU A 351 41.14 43.73 23.74
N ASN A 352 39.96 43.68 23.07
CA ASN A 352 39.83 44.12 21.67
C ASN A 352 39.15 45.50 21.50
N ALA A 353 38.52 46.09 22.55
CA ALA A 353 37.78 47.34 22.40
C ALA A 353 38.68 48.50 21.92
N ALA A 354 39.85 48.69 22.49
CA ALA A 354 40.75 49.78 22.10
C ALA A 354 41.34 49.61 20.68
N PRO A 355 41.92 48.44 20.32
CA PRO A 355 42.40 48.22 18.94
C PRO A 355 41.31 48.33 17.86
N LEU A 356 40.05 47.91 18.16
CA LEU A 356 38.94 48.00 17.23
C LEU A 356 38.39 49.42 17.11
N ALA A 357 38.38 50.16 18.22
CA ALA A 357 38.01 51.62 18.21
C ALA A 357 38.96 52.43 17.35
N GLU A 358 40.26 52.14 17.38
CA GLU A 358 41.26 52.79 16.48
C GLU A 358 40.98 52.49 15.00
N ARG A 359 40.40 51.35 14.70
CA ARG A 359 39.98 50.97 13.35
C ARG A 359 38.59 51.47 12.99
N GLY A 360 37.89 52.16 13.93
CA GLY A 360 36.55 52.71 13.74
C GLY A 360 35.43 51.72 13.99
N LEU A 361 35.59 50.73 14.89
CA LEU A 361 34.55 49.82 15.31
C LEU A 361 34.39 49.85 16.85
N LEU A 362 33.23 50.29 17.32
CA LEU A 362 32.90 50.40 18.76
C LEU A 362 32.08 49.17 19.13
N ILE A 363 32.60 48.35 20.05
CA ILE A 363 31.91 47.16 20.51
C ILE A 363 31.16 47.47 21.80
N HIS A 364 29.89 47.11 21.86
CA HIS A 364 29.05 47.16 23.04
C HIS A 364 28.62 45.72 23.44
N TYR A 365 28.96 45.32 24.66
CA TYR A 365 28.54 44.04 25.21
C TYR A 365 27.91 44.25 26.56
N THR A 366 26.69 43.74 26.74
CA THR A 366 26.01 43.68 28.05
C THR A 366 25.92 42.25 28.48
N PRO A 367 26.71 41.83 29.49
CA PRO A 367 26.72 40.45 29.95
C PRO A 367 25.37 40.05 30.56
N PRO A 368 24.83 38.86 30.21
CA PRO A 368 23.62 38.35 30.81
C PRO A 368 23.88 37.95 32.31
N LEU A 369 22.80 37.87 33.09
CA LEU A 369 22.88 37.44 34.50
C LEU A 369 23.15 35.92 34.59
N GLU A 370 22.60 35.14 33.66
CA GLU A 370 22.71 33.68 33.63
C GLU A 370 23.99 33.22 32.90
N PRO A 371 24.61 32.11 33.34
CA PRO A 371 25.74 31.52 32.63
C PRO A 371 25.30 31.03 31.24
N ALA A 372 26.11 31.32 30.23
CA ALA A 372 25.88 30.90 28.83
C ALA A 372 26.97 29.88 28.45
N ARG A 373 26.88 28.65 28.93
CA ARG A 373 27.87 27.61 28.67
C ARG A 373 27.57 26.87 27.39
N VAL A 374 28.60 26.68 26.55
CA VAL A 374 28.51 25.96 25.27
C VAL A 374 29.77 25.11 25.06
N ASN A 375 29.68 24.05 24.24
CA ASN A 375 30.85 23.27 23.84
C ASN A 375 31.36 23.81 22.51
N ILE A 376 32.51 24.46 22.51
CA ILE A 376 33.13 25.08 21.33
C ILE A 376 34.62 24.82 21.29
N ASP A 377 35.21 24.91 20.11
CA ASP A 377 36.64 25.07 19.92
C ASP A 377 36.94 26.58 19.88
N ARG A 378 37.73 27.07 20.87
CA ARG A 378 38.02 28.50 20.99
C ARG A 378 38.67 29.09 19.74
N MET A 379 39.61 28.37 19.12
CA MET A 379 40.31 28.87 17.95
C MET A 379 39.34 29.00 16.76
N GLN A 380 38.49 28.02 16.55
CA GLN A 380 37.48 28.10 15.46
C GLN A 380 36.41 29.13 15.77
N PHE A 381 36.01 29.28 17.03
CA PHE A 381 35.05 30.31 17.44
C PHE A 381 35.61 31.72 17.32
N GLN A 382 36.91 31.93 17.65
CA GLN A 382 37.60 33.18 17.37
C GLN A 382 37.55 33.55 15.90
N ARG A 383 37.76 32.57 14.99
CA ARG A 383 37.63 32.81 13.54
C ARG A 383 36.22 33.23 13.14
N VAL A 384 35.19 32.75 13.81
CA VAL A 384 33.81 33.20 13.60
C VAL A 384 33.72 34.70 13.89
N LEU A 385 34.21 35.14 15.07
CA LEU A 385 34.19 36.54 15.47
C LEU A 385 35.02 37.42 14.52
N ASP A 386 36.25 36.99 14.19
CA ASP A 386 37.11 37.73 13.27
C ASP A 386 36.44 37.97 11.91
N ASN A 387 35.71 36.96 11.36
CA ASN A 387 34.98 37.14 10.11
C ASN A 387 33.81 38.15 10.25
N LEU A 388 33.10 38.14 11.39
CA LEU A 388 32.00 39.09 11.63
C LEU A 388 32.54 40.53 11.81
N LEU A 389 33.64 40.69 12.58
CA LEU A 389 34.29 41.99 12.78
C LEU A 389 34.87 42.53 11.48
N GLU A 390 35.57 41.69 10.69
CA GLU A 390 36.11 42.10 9.39
C GLU A 390 34.99 42.52 8.44
N ASN A 391 33.82 41.86 8.46
CA ASN A 391 32.68 42.25 7.68
C ASN A 391 32.15 43.63 8.10
N ALA A 392 31.95 43.88 9.38
CA ALA A 392 31.51 45.19 9.89
C ALA A 392 32.47 46.32 9.51
N LEU A 393 33.78 46.13 9.72
CA LEU A 393 34.79 47.12 9.35
C LEU A 393 34.88 47.40 7.85
N LYS A 394 34.64 46.39 7.05
CA LYS A 394 34.76 46.45 5.58
C LYS A 394 33.58 47.11 4.90
N TYR A 395 32.38 46.95 5.44
CA TYR A 395 31.15 47.48 4.87
C TYR A 395 30.65 48.75 5.60
N LYS A 396 31.45 49.28 6.52
CA LYS A 396 31.12 50.56 7.16
C LYS A 396 31.03 51.70 6.13
N ASP A 397 30.04 52.53 6.28
CA ASP A 397 29.74 53.72 5.45
C ASP A 397 30.07 55.03 6.18
N THR A 398 30.45 54.94 7.45
CA THR A 398 30.83 56.02 8.32
C THR A 398 32.26 55.81 8.85
N GLU A 399 32.89 56.85 9.42
CA GLU A 399 34.22 56.74 9.99
C GLU A 399 34.25 55.75 11.15
N THR A 400 33.19 55.73 11.96
CA THR A 400 33.01 54.79 13.08
C THR A 400 31.64 54.14 12.99
N ILE A 401 31.58 52.83 13.33
CA ILE A 401 30.33 52.05 13.40
C ILE A 401 30.27 51.34 14.75
N ALA A 402 29.07 51.22 15.32
CA ALA A 402 28.82 50.44 16.51
C ALA A 402 28.50 48.96 16.17
N MET A 403 28.87 48.06 17.07
CA MET A 403 28.51 46.66 17.02
C MET A 403 28.03 46.20 18.42
N ASP A 404 26.81 45.74 18.48
CA ASP A 404 26.18 45.25 19.71
C ASP A 404 26.27 43.73 19.78
N ILE A 405 26.81 43.22 20.88
CA ILE A 405 26.87 41.77 21.16
C ILE A 405 25.90 41.48 22.29
N SER A 406 25.02 40.55 22.12
CA SER A 406 24.08 40.10 23.15
C SER A 406 23.93 38.59 23.18
N LEU A 407 23.73 38.07 24.38
CA LEU A 407 23.51 36.65 24.64
C LEU A 407 22.13 36.43 25.28
N LYS A 408 21.44 35.39 24.84
CA LYS A 408 20.21 34.90 25.47
C LYS A 408 20.36 33.40 25.72
N THR A 409 20.17 32.99 26.97
CA THR A 409 20.23 31.59 27.35
C THR A 409 18.82 31.04 27.56
N THR A 410 18.57 29.86 27.04
CA THR A 410 17.41 29.03 27.33
C THR A 410 17.91 27.70 27.84
N LYS A 411 17.01 26.85 28.40
CA LYS A 411 17.38 25.57 28.99
C LYS A 411 18.32 24.71 28.13
N ASP A 412 18.05 24.70 26.79
CA ASP A 412 18.73 23.79 25.86
C ASP A 412 19.66 24.52 24.89
N ARG A 413 19.60 25.85 24.80
CA ARG A 413 20.29 26.61 23.78
C ARG A 413 20.80 27.96 24.28
N VAL A 414 21.94 28.37 23.75
CA VAL A 414 22.50 29.72 23.88
C VAL A 414 22.43 30.41 22.54
N THR A 415 21.82 31.59 22.47
CA THR A 415 21.72 32.43 21.29
C THR A 415 22.62 33.65 21.43
N LEU A 416 23.59 33.76 20.53
CA LEU A 416 24.46 34.93 20.35
C LEU A 416 23.91 35.77 19.21
N SER A 417 23.69 37.06 19.44
CA SER A 417 23.35 38.02 18.41
C SER A 417 24.47 39.04 18.31
N VAL A 418 25.01 39.22 17.11
CA VAL A 418 26.02 40.19 16.76
C VAL A 418 25.40 41.15 15.73
N ALA A 419 25.12 42.39 16.13
CA ALA A 419 24.42 43.38 15.32
C ALA A 419 25.34 44.56 15.00
N ASP A 420 25.64 44.80 13.75
CA ASP A 420 26.29 46.02 13.33
C ASP A 420 25.24 47.10 12.99
N HIS A 421 25.67 48.33 13.04
CA HIS A 421 24.88 49.53 12.68
C HIS A 421 25.41 50.18 11.39
N GLY A 422 25.77 49.33 10.43
CA GLY A 422 26.20 49.77 9.09
C GLY A 422 25.04 49.98 8.12
N PRO A 423 25.32 50.02 6.81
CA PRO A 423 24.29 50.21 5.78
C PRO A 423 23.26 49.07 5.67
N GLY A 424 23.56 47.91 6.30
CA GLY A 424 22.69 46.76 6.24
C GLY A 424 22.65 46.03 4.88
N VAL A 425 21.74 45.05 4.78
CA VAL A 425 21.54 44.26 3.58
C VAL A 425 20.04 44.10 3.31
N PRO A 426 19.55 44.38 2.05
CA PRO A 426 18.14 44.21 1.75
C PRO A 426 17.64 42.78 2.04
N LYS A 427 16.39 42.65 2.54
CA LYS A 427 15.76 41.39 2.95
C LYS A 427 15.89 40.23 1.93
N ALA A 428 15.77 40.55 0.65
CA ALA A 428 15.86 39.58 -0.43
C ALA A 428 17.18 38.81 -0.46
N TYR A 429 18.27 39.41 0.06
CA TYR A 429 19.62 38.86 0.02
C TYR A 429 20.02 38.16 1.34
N LEU A 430 19.33 38.41 2.47
CA LEU A 430 19.67 37.84 3.77
C LEU A 430 19.79 36.30 3.77
N PRO A 431 18.90 35.53 3.14
CA PRO A 431 19.00 34.06 3.13
C PRO A 431 20.24 33.53 2.43
N ARG A 432 20.84 34.31 1.54
CA ARG A 432 21.98 33.92 0.70
C ARG A 432 23.33 34.41 1.20
N LEU A 433 23.39 35.21 2.26
CA LEU A 433 24.62 35.81 2.77
C LEU A 433 25.67 34.75 3.22
N PHE A 434 25.21 33.57 3.58
CA PHE A 434 26.06 32.47 4.03
C PHE A 434 26.39 31.49 2.89
N ASP A 435 25.93 31.75 1.64
CA ASP A 435 26.32 30.95 0.49
C ASP A 435 27.76 31.32 0.07
N SER A 436 28.54 30.33 -0.33
CA SER A 436 29.94 30.50 -0.71
C SER A 436 30.07 31.45 -1.91
N PHE A 437 31.00 32.41 -1.83
CA PHE A 437 31.25 33.43 -2.88
C PHE A 437 30.07 34.36 -3.20
N TYR A 438 28.98 34.27 -2.39
CA TYR A 438 27.87 35.17 -2.59
C TYR A 438 28.21 36.58 -2.18
N ARG A 439 27.92 37.53 -3.07
CA ARG A 439 28.09 38.99 -2.85
C ARG A 439 26.89 39.69 -3.48
N THR A 440 26.43 40.74 -2.85
CA THR A 440 25.41 41.64 -3.46
C THR A 440 26.00 42.34 -4.67
N ASP A 441 25.17 42.77 -5.64
CA ASP A 441 25.62 43.37 -6.89
C ASP A 441 26.43 44.68 -6.64
N GLU A 442 26.07 45.44 -5.64
CA GLU A 442 26.82 46.61 -5.22
C GLU A 442 28.22 46.31 -4.66
N ALA A 443 28.36 45.16 -4.01
CA ALA A 443 29.64 44.67 -3.49
C ALA A 443 30.53 44.03 -4.58
N ARG A 444 29.99 43.65 -5.73
CA ARG A 444 30.74 43.09 -6.87
C ARG A 444 31.60 44.12 -7.61
N THR A 445 31.15 45.36 -7.64
CA THR A 445 31.86 46.43 -8.35
C THR A 445 33.13 46.91 -7.66
N ASP A 446 33.29 46.64 -6.36
CA ASP A 446 34.47 47.01 -5.59
C ASP A 446 35.34 45.77 -5.27
N VAL A 447 36.46 45.65 -6.01
CA VAL A 447 37.41 44.54 -5.89
C VAL A 447 38.04 44.44 -4.48
N LYS A 448 38.06 45.54 -3.72
CA LYS A 448 38.59 45.59 -2.35
C LYS A 448 37.68 44.92 -1.32
N LYS A 449 36.43 44.59 -1.69
CA LYS A 449 35.39 44.09 -0.77
C LYS A 449 35.33 42.55 -0.59
N GLY A 450 36.43 41.81 -0.83
CA GLY A 450 36.72 40.44 -0.37
C GLY A 450 35.99 39.29 -1.07
N SER A 451 36.36 38.04 -0.74
CA SER A 451 36.08 36.82 -1.48
C SER A 451 34.68 36.21 -1.27
N GLY A 452 33.83 36.72 -0.41
CA GLY A 452 32.54 36.11 -0.10
C GLY A 452 32.65 34.72 0.63
N LEU A 453 33.84 34.33 1.12
CA LEU A 453 34.06 33.11 1.86
C LEU A 453 33.88 33.28 3.37
N GLY A 454 34.00 34.50 3.92
CA GLY A 454 34.00 34.72 5.37
C GLY A 454 32.75 34.19 6.08
N LEU A 455 31.57 34.59 5.62
CA LEU A 455 30.31 34.14 6.21
C LEU A 455 29.99 32.66 5.91
N ALA A 456 30.47 32.13 4.79
CA ALA A 456 30.36 30.70 4.48
C ALA A 456 31.21 29.85 5.46
N ILE A 457 32.42 30.31 5.79
CA ILE A 457 33.27 29.68 6.82
C ILE A 457 32.57 29.73 8.19
N VAL A 458 32.00 30.89 8.54
CA VAL A 458 31.24 31.03 9.81
C VAL A 458 30.10 29.98 9.86
N LYS A 459 29.29 29.87 8.80
CA LYS A 459 28.22 28.89 8.74
C LYS A 459 28.73 27.46 8.91
N GLN A 460 29.83 27.10 8.28
CA GLN A 460 30.39 25.76 8.34
C GLN A 460 30.93 25.43 9.75
N ILE A 461 31.60 26.38 10.40
CA ILE A 461 32.07 26.22 11.78
C ILE A 461 30.87 26.04 12.72
N ILE A 462 29.86 26.89 12.61
CA ILE A 462 28.66 26.81 13.47
C ILE A 462 27.89 25.51 13.22
N ALA A 463 27.79 25.02 11.98
CA ALA A 463 27.17 23.74 11.65
C ALA A 463 27.94 22.56 12.28
N THR A 464 29.29 22.59 12.27
CA THR A 464 30.12 21.58 12.93
C THR A 464 29.94 21.57 14.45
N LEU A 465 29.70 22.73 15.03
CA LEU A 465 29.34 22.88 16.47
C LEU A 465 27.86 22.52 16.76
N LYS A 466 27.13 21.92 15.82
CA LYS A 466 25.70 21.57 15.91
C LYS A 466 24.80 22.77 16.18
N GLY A 467 25.24 23.96 15.82
CA GLY A 467 24.52 25.21 15.92
C GLY A 467 23.74 25.55 14.62
N THR A 468 23.01 26.64 14.70
CA THR A 468 22.31 27.26 13.55
C THR A 468 22.69 28.73 13.47
N ILE A 469 22.70 29.27 12.24
CA ILE A 469 23.01 30.65 11.96
C ILE A 469 22.01 31.23 10.96
N TYR A 470 21.60 32.49 11.18
CA TYR A 470 20.82 33.24 10.21
C TYR A 470 21.13 34.75 10.32
N ALA A 471 20.74 35.48 9.30
CA ALA A 471 20.90 36.94 9.23
C ALA A 471 19.54 37.64 9.33
N ALA A 472 19.53 38.80 9.98
CA ALA A 472 18.35 39.64 10.14
C ALA A 472 18.77 41.13 9.95
N GLU A 473 17.80 42.02 9.73
CA GLU A 473 18.03 43.44 9.73
C GLU A 473 18.18 43.96 11.15
N THR A 474 19.17 44.84 11.39
CA THR A 474 19.30 45.53 12.69
C THR A 474 18.25 46.64 12.78
N PRO A 475 17.49 46.76 13.88
CA PRO A 475 16.61 47.89 14.09
C PRO A 475 17.40 49.22 14.02
N GLY A 476 17.00 50.11 13.14
CA GLY A 476 17.72 51.38 12.90
C GLY A 476 18.76 51.34 11.79
N GLY A 477 18.94 50.20 11.11
CA GLY A 477 19.91 49.98 10.04
C GLY A 477 21.07 49.10 10.48
N GLY A 478 21.59 48.25 9.56
CA GLY A 478 22.69 47.34 9.80
C GLY A 478 22.33 45.88 9.57
N LEU A 479 23.26 45.00 9.89
CA LEU A 479 23.12 43.53 9.76
C LEU A 479 23.26 42.88 11.13
N THR A 480 22.28 42.09 11.52
CA THR A 480 22.34 41.23 12.71
C THR A 480 22.60 39.79 12.29
N VAL A 481 23.67 39.20 12.76
CA VAL A 481 23.95 37.76 12.64
C VAL A 481 23.57 37.08 13.95
N VAL A 482 22.66 36.13 13.85
CA VAL A 482 22.16 35.36 15.00
C VAL A 482 22.69 33.93 14.93
N ILE A 483 23.41 33.51 15.95
CA ILE A 483 24.02 32.19 16.10
C ILE A 483 23.37 31.52 17.30
N THR A 484 22.89 30.30 17.12
CA THR A 484 22.31 29.49 18.20
C THR A 484 23.10 28.21 18.37
N LEU A 485 23.67 27.97 19.54
CA LEU A 485 24.43 26.80 19.89
C LEU A 485 23.69 25.95 20.94
N PRO A 486 23.91 24.63 20.99
CA PRO A 486 23.44 23.81 22.11
C PRO A 486 24.07 24.29 23.42
N ALA A 487 23.28 24.42 24.50
CA ALA A 487 23.81 24.66 25.83
C ALA A 487 24.60 23.42 26.26
N ALA A 488 25.74 23.63 26.93
CA ALA A 488 26.44 22.54 27.62
C ALA A 488 25.64 22.14 28.85
N GLU A 489 25.49 20.83 29.06
CA GLU A 489 24.90 20.32 30.31
C GLU A 489 25.75 20.77 31.50
N GLU A 490 25.13 21.15 32.60
CA GLU A 490 25.86 21.42 33.86
C GLU A 490 26.42 20.07 34.33
N ASP A 491 27.73 19.92 34.31
CA ASP A 491 28.39 18.88 35.06
C ASP A 491 28.06 19.11 36.56
N ASN A 492 27.07 18.40 37.07
CA ASN A 492 26.87 18.21 38.49
C ASN A 492 28.01 17.34 39.02
N HIS A 493 29.21 17.87 39.08
CA HIS A 493 30.21 17.38 40.02
C HIS A 493 29.68 17.76 41.44
N GLU A 494 28.85 16.89 42.01
CA GLU A 494 28.72 16.80 43.45
C GLU A 494 30.15 16.59 43.98
N GLU A 495 30.72 17.65 44.57
CA GLU A 495 31.82 17.52 45.48
C GLU A 495 31.32 16.58 46.59
N HIS A 496 31.77 15.32 46.55
CA HIS A 496 31.73 14.46 47.72
C HIS A 496 32.65 15.10 48.76
N PRO A 497 32.14 15.59 49.90
CA PRO A 497 33.01 15.96 51.01
C PRO A 497 33.59 14.66 51.58
N ASP A 498 34.90 14.50 51.39
CA ASP A 498 35.67 13.51 52.10
C ASP A 498 35.42 13.62 53.61
N HIS A 499 34.93 12.54 54.19
CA HIS A 499 34.99 12.26 55.63
C HIS A 499 36.05 11.20 55.90
#